data_8324263e712781f9a2d31d3a9748273a
#
_entry.id   8324263e712781f9a2d31d3a9748273a
#
_cell.length_a   1.000
_cell.length_b   1.000
_cell.length_c   1.000
_cell.angle_alpha   90.00
_cell.angle_beta   90.00
_cell.angle_gamma   90.00
#
_symmetry.space_group_name_H-M   'P 1'
#
loop_
_entity.id
_entity.type
_entity.pdbx_description
1 polymer ?
#
loop_
_entity_poly.entity_id
_entity_poly.type
_entity_poly.pdbx_seq_one_letter_code
_entity_poly.pdbx_strand_id
1 'polypeptide(L)'
;MSKSEPEGKSFQIPKQLVWEAYRRVKTNRGAAGVDGQSMADFEEDLRNNLYRIWNRMASGTYFPSPVKAVEIPKPHGGGTRILGVPTIADRIAQTVVAARLEARTETIFHPDSYGYRPGKSAHDALRKCRERCWRKDWVLDLDIRKFFDSLDHDLVVRAVEANTADKWVLLYVRRWLIAPLQRPDGTLQERDKGTPQGSAVSPVLANLVLHYAFDMFLEREFPTVEFERYADDAVVHCVTERQARKVREALTVRLAELGLELHPGKTKIVYCKDSMRRGEHETVTFTFLGYAFRPRQAKGKNERTFTSFAPAISPEALKAKSQTVRGWRIHMRTSASLGELARTINPVVAGWINYYGLFGRGVLNQLLRRVNTYLTRWARRKYKRLRSYKRFRKWWTGLIDREPGLFVHWNLARGFDWRG
;
A
#
# COMPACT_ATOMS: atom_id res chain seq x y z
N MET A 1 -60.23 -7.92 -9.83
CA MET A 1 -58.90 -8.20 -10.38
C MET A 1 -57.86 -7.62 -9.43
N SER A 2 -57.32 -8.45 -8.57
CA SER A 2 -56.23 -8.10 -7.62
C SER A 2 -54.97 -7.84 -8.44
N LYS A 3 -54.43 -6.62 -8.39
CA LYS A 3 -53.09 -6.32 -8.90
C LYS A 3 -52.14 -7.07 -8.00
N SER A 4 -51.51 -8.15 -8.50
CA SER A 4 -50.39 -8.78 -7.86
C SER A 4 -49.30 -7.72 -7.61
N GLU A 5 -48.98 -7.46 -6.36
CA GLU A 5 -47.78 -6.68 -6.01
C GLU A 5 -46.58 -7.33 -6.69
N PRO A 6 -45.67 -6.53 -7.30
CA PRO A 6 -44.47 -7.11 -7.90
C PRO A 6 -43.70 -7.85 -6.82
N GLU A 7 -43.39 -9.12 -7.08
CA GLU A 7 -42.55 -9.97 -6.20
C GLU A 7 -41.34 -9.15 -5.75
N GLY A 8 -41.29 -8.82 -4.46
CA GLY A 8 -40.25 -8.00 -3.87
C GLY A 8 -38.87 -8.65 -4.08
N LYS A 9 -37.87 -7.87 -4.39
CA LYS A 9 -36.49 -8.37 -4.49
C LYS A 9 -36.08 -9.07 -3.18
N SER A 10 -35.38 -10.19 -3.29
CA SER A 10 -34.92 -10.99 -2.12
C SER A 10 -34.06 -10.16 -1.16
N PHE A 11 -33.35 -9.15 -1.68
CA PHE A 11 -32.48 -8.26 -0.91
C PHE A 11 -32.75 -6.78 -1.21
N GLN A 12 -32.79 -5.99 -0.14
CA GLN A 12 -32.95 -4.53 -0.23
C GLN A 12 -31.55 -3.89 -0.40
N ILE A 13 -31.11 -3.71 -1.65
CA ILE A 13 -29.87 -3.03 -1.98
C ILE A 13 -30.20 -1.70 -2.66
N PRO A 14 -29.85 -0.54 -2.06
CA PRO A 14 -30.09 0.76 -2.66
C PRO A 14 -29.36 0.91 -4.00
N LYS A 15 -30.04 1.34 -5.05
CA LYS A 15 -29.42 1.63 -6.38
C LYS A 15 -28.29 2.64 -6.27
N GLN A 16 -28.41 3.58 -5.34
CA GLN A 16 -27.41 4.61 -5.07
C GLN A 16 -26.04 4.00 -4.69
N LEU A 17 -26.00 2.91 -3.92
CA LEU A 17 -24.75 2.22 -3.57
C LEU A 17 -24.02 1.67 -4.80
N VAL A 18 -24.77 1.18 -5.80
CA VAL A 18 -24.17 0.68 -7.05
C VAL A 18 -23.58 1.83 -7.87
N TRP A 19 -24.25 2.97 -7.88
CA TRP A 19 -23.74 4.17 -8.55
C TRP A 19 -22.47 4.70 -7.88
N GLU A 20 -22.45 4.78 -6.56
CA GLU A 20 -21.27 5.21 -5.81
C GLU A 20 -20.09 4.25 -5.97
N ALA A 21 -20.37 2.93 -5.96
CA ALA A 21 -19.38 1.90 -6.23
C ALA A 21 -18.77 2.04 -7.64
N TYR A 22 -19.61 2.26 -8.66
CA TYR A 22 -19.12 2.55 -10.01
C TYR A 22 -18.17 3.74 -10.03
N ARG A 23 -18.54 4.87 -9.40
CA ARG A 23 -17.71 6.07 -9.35
C ARG A 23 -16.33 5.79 -8.72
N ARG A 24 -16.28 5.00 -7.63
CA ARG A 24 -15.02 4.56 -6.98
C ARG A 24 -14.18 3.71 -7.93
N VAL A 25 -14.80 2.73 -8.60
CA VAL A 25 -14.11 1.82 -9.53
C VAL A 25 -13.57 2.59 -10.74
N LYS A 26 -14.34 3.53 -11.30
CA LYS A 26 -13.90 4.39 -12.42
C LYS A 26 -12.66 5.21 -12.08
N THR A 27 -12.60 5.78 -10.88
CA THR A 27 -11.44 6.58 -10.42
C THR A 27 -10.14 5.77 -10.39
N ASN A 28 -10.22 4.47 -10.11
CA ASN A 28 -9.05 3.60 -10.00
C ASN A 28 -8.45 3.16 -11.36
N ARG A 29 -9.10 3.41 -12.48
CA ARG A 29 -8.62 3.12 -13.86
C ARG A 29 -8.03 1.71 -14.02
N GLY A 30 -8.64 0.70 -13.41
CA GLY A 30 -8.14 -0.68 -13.42
C GLY A 30 -8.26 -1.34 -14.79
N ALA A 31 -7.39 -2.35 -15.04
CA ALA A 31 -7.39 -3.14 -16.26
C ALA A 31 -8.69 -3.97 -16.45
N ALA A 32 -8.97 -4.42 -17.67
CA ALA A 32 -10.07 -5.34 -17.97
C ALA A 32 -9.88 -6.72 -17.32
N GLY A 33 -10.99 -7.35 -16.93
CA GLY A 33 -11.02 -8.71 -16.37
C GLY A 33 -10.89 -9.80 -17.45
N VAL A 34 -11.48 -10.97 -17.19
CA VAL A 34 -11.51 -12.11 -18.13
C VAL A 34 -12.39 -11.84 -19.34
N ASP A 35 -13.38 -10.96 -19.21
CA ASP A 35 -14.33 -10.53 -20.25
C ASP A 35 -13.68 -9.57 -21.27
N GLY A 36 -12.49 -9.07 -21.01
CA GLY A 36 -11.80 -8.09 -21.86
C GLY A 36 -12.46 -6.70 -21.87
N GLN A 37 -13.58 -6.49 -21.16
CA GLN A 37 -14.31 -5.24 -21.16
C GLN A 37 -13.53 -4.14 -20.45
N SER A 38 -13.21 -3.06 -21.15
CA SER A 38 -12.61 -1.85 -20.58
C SER A 38 -13.66 -0.99 -19.88
N MET A 39 -13.21 0.01 -19.10
CA MET A 39 -14.13 0.98 -18.48
C MET A 39 -14.89 1.79 -19.52
N ALA A 40 -14.27 2.11 -20.66
CA ALA A 40 -14.92 2.82 -21.77
C ALA A 40 -16.06 1.97 -22.36
N ASP A 41 -15.79 0.70 -22.68
CA ASP A 41 -16.81 -0.22 -23.19
C ASP A 41 -17.98 -0.43 -22.20
N PHE A 42 -17.66 -0.49 -20.90
CA PHE A 42 -18.69 -0.56 -19.85
C PHE A 42 -19.58 0.70 -19.82
N GLU A 43 -19.02 1.86 -20.10
CA GLU A 43 -19.71 3.15 -20.09
C GLU A 43 -20.59 3.38 -21.33
N GLU A 44 -20.37 2.69 -22.44
CA GLU A 44 -21.23 2.78 -23.63
C GLU A 44 -22.69 2.41 -23.32
N ASP A 45 -22.92 1.43 -22.43
CA ASP A 45 -24.27 1.06 -21.97
C ASP A 45 -24.36 1.13 -20.43
N LEU A 46 -23.87 2.22 -19.85
CA LEU A 46 -23.72 2.41 -18.41
C LEU A 46 -25.01 2.14 -17.63
N ARG A 47 -26.15 2.69 -18.08
CA ARG A 47 -27.43 2.57 -17.38
C ARG A 47 -27.87 1.11 -17.25
N ASN A 48 -27.83 0.36 -18.34
CA ASN A 48 -28.25 -1.03 -18.37
C ASN A 48 -27.25 -1.92 -17.64
N ASN A 49 -25.94 -1.65 -17.77
CA ASN A 49 -24.90 -2.40 -17.06
C ASN A 49 -25.04 -2.25 -15.53
N LEU A 50 -25.23 -1.05 -15.02
CA LEU A 50 -25.47 -0.82 -13.59
C LEU A 50 -26.81 -1.42 -13.13
N TYR A 51 -27.87 -1.31 -13.97
CA TYR A 51 -29.16 -1.93 -13.66
C TYR A 51 -29.03 -3.47 -13.57
N ARG A 52 -28.30 -4.11 -14.48
CA ARG A 52 -28.05 -5.57 -14.46
C ARG A 52 -27.33 -6.00 -13.18
N ILE A 53 -26.29 -5.25 -12.78
CA ILE A 53 -25.56 -5.54 -11.52
C ILE A 53 -26.52 -5.43 -10.35
N TRP A 54 -27.19 -4.29 -10.19
CA TRP A 54 -28.15 -4.07 -9.12
C TRP A 54 -29.25 -5.13 -9.09
N ASN A 55 -29.87 -5.39 -10.24
CA ASN A 55 -31.00 -6.33 -10.34
C ASN A 55 -30.59 -7.75 -9.93
N ARG A 56 -29.45 -8.25 -10.42
CA ARG A 56 -28.92 -9.57 -10.06
C ARG A 56 -28.49 -9.63 -8.60
N MET A 57 -27.87 -8.59 -8.06
CA MET A 57 -27.52 -8.54 -6.64
C MET A 57 -28.79 -8.52 -5.75
N ALA A 58 -29.77 -7.71 -6.10
CA ALA A 58 -30.99 -7.60 -5.33
C ALA A 58 -31.87 -8.88 -5.38
N SER A 59 -31.80 -9.64 -6.46
CA SER A 59 -32.50 -10.94 -6.59
C SER A 59 -31.70 -12.15 -6.10
N GLY A 60 -30.45 -11.96 -5.64
CA GLY A 60 -29.59 -13.07 -5.23
C GLY A 60 -28.99 -13.91 -6.39
N THR A 61 -29.18 -13.48 -7.63
CA THR A 61 -28.75 -14.21 -8.85
C THR A 61 -27.43 -13.69 -9.43
N TYR A 62 -26.72 -12.83 -8.72
CA TYR A 62 -25.38 -12.40 -9.14
C TYR A 62 -24.34 -13.49 -8.85
N PHE A 63 -23.69 -13.99 -9.91
CA PHE A 63 -22.57 -14.92 -9.82
C PHE A 63 -21.32 -14.22 -10.37
N PRO A 64 -20.19 -14.31 -9.67
CA PRO A 64 -18.95 -13.73 -10.15
C PRO A 64 -18.38 -14.46 -11.34
N SER A 65 -17.71 -13.73 -12.23
CA SER A 65 -16.87 -14.30 -13.26
C SER A 65 -15.57 -14.85 -12.67
N PRO A 66 -14.86 -15.74 -13.37
CA PRO A 66 -13.49 -16.09 -13.00
C PRO A 66 -12.60 -14.85 -12.86
N VAL A 67 -11.65 -14.89 -11.95
CA VAL A 67 -10.71 -13.79 -11.72
C VAL A 67 -9.49 -13.97 -12.61
N LYS A 68 -9.16 -12.98 -13.44
CA LYS A 68 -7.99 -13.03 -14.34
C LYS A 68 -6.69 -12.97 -13.55
N ALA A 69 -5.83 -13.98 -13.70
CA ALA A 69 -4.50 -13.99 -13.12
C ALA A 69 -3.54 -13.12 -13.93
N VAL A 70 -2.83 -12.22 -13.27
CA VAL A 70 -1.76 -11.42 -13.86
C VAL A 70 -0.52 -11.54 -13.00
N GLU A 71 0.55 -12.09 -13.58
CA GLU A 71 1.84 -12.18 -12.90
C GLU A 71 2.57 -10.84 -12.95
N ILE A 72 2.97 -10.35 -11.79
CA ILE A 72 3.80 -9.16 -11.68
C ILE A 72 5.09 -9.45 -10.90
N PRO A 73 6.24 -8.93 -11.36
CA PRO A 73 7.49 -9.08 -10.64
C PRO A 73 7.41 -8.43 -9.25
N LYS A 74 7.96 -9.09 -8.22
CA LYS A 74 8.10 -8.47 -6.90
C LYS A 74 9.10 -7.31 -6.97
N PRO A 75 8.82 -6.15 -6.29
CA PRO A 75 9.63 -4.93 -6.42
C PRO A 75 11.12 -5.08 -6.08
N HIS A 76 11.46 -6.09 -5.27
CA HIS A 76 12.83 -6.26 -4.74
C HIS A 76 13.52 -7.55 -5.23
N GLY A 77 12.98 -8.18 -6.29
CA GLY A 77 13.42 -9.50 -6.73
C GLY A 77 12.81 -10.62 -5.88
N GLY A 78 13.12 -11.88 -6.21
CA GLY A 78 12.60 -13.04 -5.45
C GLY A 78 11.27 -13.58 -5.98
N GLY A 79 11.06 -13.51 -7.31
CA GLY A 79 9.93 -14.14 -7.98
C GLY A 79 8.80 -13.19 -8.38
N THR A 80 7.68 -13.78 -8.79
CA THR A 80 6.46 -13.11 -9.17
C THR A 80 5.42 -13.17 -8.04
N ARG A 81 4.42 -12.32 -8.11
CA ARG A 81 3.16 -12.44 -7.37
C ARG A 81 2.01 -12.42 -8.36
N ILE A 82 0.97 -13.18 -8.07
CA ILE A 82 -0.23 -13.22 -8.89
C ILE A 82 -1.19 -12.17 -8.38
N LEU A 83 -1.55 -11.21 -9.24
CA LEU A 83 -2.70 -10.35 -9.02
C LEU A 83 -3.93 -10.97 -9.63
N GLY A 84 -5.02 -10.96 -8.88
CA GLY A 84 -6.33 -11.30 -9.41
C GLY A 84 -7.04 -10.03 -9.90
N VAL A 85 -7.40 -9.98 -11.17
CA VAL A 85 -8.12 -8.86 -11.78
C VAL A 85 -9.56 -9.29 -12.06
N PRO A 86 -10.54 -8.91 -11.20
CA PRO A 86 -11.96 -9.16 -11.46
C PRO A 86 -12.47 -8.33 -12.63
N THR A 87 -13.60 -8.72 -13.22
CA THR A 87 -14.32 -7.90 -14.22
C THR A 87 -14.75 -6.55 -13.62
N ILE A 88 -15.07 -5.59 -14.46
CA ILE A 88 -15.59 -4.29 -14.00
C ILE A 88 -16.89 -4.47 -13.20
N ALA A 89 -17.78 -5.34 -13.68
CA ALA A 89 -19.03 -5.67 -12.99
C ALA A 89 -18.76 -6.25 -11.59
N ASP A 90 -17.80 -7.20 -11.46
CA ASP A 90 -17.42 -7.76 -10.17
C ASP A 90 -16.80 -6.71 -9.25
N ARG A 91 -15.92 -5.86 -9.75
CA ARG A 91 -15.33 -4.78 -8.93
C ARG A 91 -16.40 -3.83 -8.38
N ILE A 92 -17.43 -3.50 -9.18
CA ILE A 92 -18.54 -2.67 -8.72
C ILE A 92 -19.34 -3.41 -7.65
N ALA A 93 -19.75 -4.65 -7.91
CA ALA A 93 -20.50 -5.48 -6.96
C ALA A 93 -19.71 -5.70 -5.64
N GLN A 94 -18.41 -5.98 -5.71
CA GLN A 94 -17.53 -6.10 -4.55
C GLN A 94 -17.41 -4.77 -3.78
N THR A 95 -17.36 -3.64 -4.48
CA THR A 95 -17.29 -2.32 -3.84
C THR A 95 -18.59 -1.98 -3.10
N VAL A 96 -19.76 -2.43 -3.59
CA VAL A 96 -21.03 -2.32 -2.86
C VAL A 96 -20.97 -3.07 -1.54
N VAL A 97 -20.48 -4.33 -1.56
CA VAL A 97 -20.35 -5.14 -0.35
C VAL A 97 -19.28 -4.56 0.59
N ALA A 98 -18.13 -4.16 0.06
CA ALA A 98 -17.06 -3.55 0.84
C ALA A 98 -17.56 -2.29 1.57
N ALA A 99 -18.26 -1.38 0.88
CA ALA A 99 -18.80 -0.18 1.50
C ALA A 99 -19.81 -0.48 2.62
N ARG A 100 -20.62 -1.54 2.45
CA ARG A 100 -21.56 -1.97 3.49
C ARG A 100 -20.86 -2.54 4.73
N LEU A 101 -19.81 -3.33 4.52
CA LEU A 101 -18.98 -3.86 5.61
C LEU A 101 -18.17 -2.75 6.29
N GLU A 102 -17.50 -1.89 5.52
CA GLU A 102 -16.71 -0.76 6.05
C GLU A 102 -17.54 0.10 7.01
N ALA A 103 -18.78 0.46 6.65
CA ALA A 103 -19.65 1.27 7.48
C ALA A 103 -19.93 0.66 8.88
N ARG A 104 -19.87 -0.67 9.01
CA ARG A 104 -20.07 -1.39 10.27
C ARG A 104 -18.78 -1.70 11.01
N THR A 105 -17.76 -2.13 10.27
CA THR A 105 -16.50 -2.61 10.87
C THR A 105 -15.57 -1.47 11.28
N GLU A 106 -15.72 -0.27 10.70
CA GLU A 106 -14.89 0.87 11.07
C GLU A 106 -14.99 1.25 12.55
N THR A 107 -16.13 1.01 13.17
CA THR A 107 -16.38 1.31 14.61
C THR A 107 -15.71 0.31 15.55
N ILE A 108 -15.40 -0.91 15.09
CA ILE A 108 -14.79 -1.96 15.91
C ILE A 108 -13.29 -2.08 15.72
N PHE A 109 -12.76 -1.64 14.58
CA PHE A 109 -11.34 -1.77 14.29
C PHE A 109 -10.47 -1.01 15.29
N HIS A 110 -9.39 -1.66 15.71
CA HIS A 110 -8.41 -1.06 16.61
C HIS A 110 -7.91 0.29 16.05
N PRO A 111 -7.76 1.36 16.90
CA PRO A 111 -7.33 2.67 16.45
C PRO A 111 -5.96 2.68 15.77
N ASP A 112 -5.08 1.74 16.10
CA ASP A 112 -3.74 1.58 15.53
C ASP A 112 -3.66 0.59 14.35
N SER A 113 -4.80 0.19 13.80
CA SER A 113 -4.90 -0.44 12.47
C SER A 113 -5.13 0.66 11.43
N TYR A 114 -4.28 0.75 10.40
CA TYR A 114 -4.25 1.88 9.47
C TYR A 114 -4.53 1.50 8.01
N GLY A 115 -4.14 0.30 7.60
CA GLY A 115 -4.20 -0.12 6.19
C GLY A 115 -5.63 -0.22 5.65
N TYR A 116 -5.88 0.33 4.47
CA TYR A 116 -7.15 0.26 3.75
C TYR A 116 -8.37 0.81 4.50
N ARG A 117 -8.17 1.71 5.45
CA ARG A 117 -9.26 2.30 6.25
C ARG A 117 -9.52 3.75 5.88
N PRO A 118 -10.79 4.19 5.86
CA PRO A 118 -11.14 5.61 5.64
C PRO A 118 -10.48 6.51 6.70
N GLY A 119 -9.97 7.67 6.27
CA GLY A 119 -9.37 8.64 7.18
C GLY A 119 -8.04 8.24 7.84
N LYS A 120 -7.50 7.05 7.53
CA LYS A 120 -6.21 6.56 8.01
C LYS A 120 -5.18 6.58 6.88
N SER A 121 -3.93 6.85 7.20
CA SER A 121 -2.84 6.90 6.22
C SER A 121 -1.58 6.16 6.68
N ALA A 122 -0.72 5.80 5.73
CA ALA A 122 0.60 5.26 6.03
C ALA A 122 1.45 6.26 6.86
N HIS A 123 1.26 7.56 6.64
CA HIS A 123 1.96 8.59 7.40
C HIS A 123 1.53 8.64 8.87
N ASP A 124 0.27 8.32 9.18
CA ASP A 124 -0.21 8.26 10.57
C ASP A 124 0.42 7.07 11.30
N ALA A 125 0.44 5.90 10.66
CA ALA A 125 1.15 4.73 11.16
C ALA A 125 2.65 5.01 11.40
N LEU A 126 3.32 5.65 10.44
CA LEU A 126 4.74 6.00 10.55
C LEU A 126 5.03 7.00 11.67
N ARG A 127 4.15 8.00 11.90
CA ARG A 127 4.30 8.94 13.01
C ARG A 127 4.20 8.23 14.35
N LYS A 128 3.19 7.38 14.51
CA LYS A 128 3.00 6.58 15.73
C LYS A 128 4.16 5.63 15.98
N CYS A 129 4.57 4.89 14.96
CA CYS A 129 5.72 4.00 15.04
C CYS A 129 6.97 4.74 15.50
N ARG A 130 7.28 5.92 14.93
CA ARG A 130 8.42 6.73 15.36
C ARG A 130 8.32 7.16 16.82
N GLU A 131 7.15 7.65 17.26
CA GLU A 131 6.91 8.08 18.65
C GLU A 131 7.13 6.92 19.63
N ARG A 132 6.64 5.75 19.30
CA ARG A 132 6.76 4.56 20.13
C ARG A 132 8.18 4.00 20.17
N CYS A 133 8.91 4.02 19.04
CA CYS A 133 10.33 3.69 19.00
C CYS A 133 11.19 4.56 19.93
N TRP A 134 10.77 5.79 20.24
CA TRP A 134 11.48 6.66 21.20
C TRP A 134 11.16 6.33 22.66
N ARG A 135 10.03 5.67 22.94
CA ARG A 135 9.58 5.32 24.29
C ARG A 135 9.81 3.86 24.66
N LYS A 136 9.88 2.98 23.68
CA LYS A 136 10.06 1.54 23.86
C LYS A 136 11.40 1.11 23.27
N ASP A 137 12.11 0.24 23.97
CA ASP A 137 13.47 -0.15 23.60
C ASP A 137 13.52 -1.23 22.53
N TRP A 138 12.44 -1.99 22.38
CA TRP A 138 12.37 -3.14 21.49
C TRP A 138 11.18 -3.08 20.56
N VAL A 139 11.40 -3.53 19.35
CA VAL A 139 10.39 -3.68 18.31
C VAL A 139 10.38 -5.12 17.83
N LEU A 140 9.19 -5.68 17.66
CA LEU A 140 8.95 -6.89 16.91
C LEU A 140 8.38 -6.48 15.55
N ASP A 141 9.21 -6.61 14.50
CA ASP A 141 8.85 -6.38 13.08
C ASP A 141 8.28 -7.68 12.52
N LEU A 142 7.04 -7.68 12.07
CA LEU A 142 6.26 -8.88 11.72
C LEU A 142 5.91 -8.90 10.23
N ASP A 143 6.10 -10.05 9.60
CA ASP A 143 5.65 -10.35 8.24
C ASP A 143 4.87 -11.67 8.25
N ILE A 144 3.62 -11.66 7.78
CA ILE A 144 2.80 -12.87 7.66
C ILE A 144 3.02 -13.46 6.27
N ARG A 145 3.44 -14.72 6.24
CA ARG A 145 3.77 -15.41 4.99
C ARG A 145 2.54 -15.61 4.12
N LYS A 146 2.57 -15.07 2.89
CA LYS A 146 1.50 -15.25 1.88
C LYS A 146 0.09 -14.97 2.43
N PHE A 147 -0.07 -13.97 3.29
CA PHE A 147 -1.30 -13.72 4.04
C PHE A 147 -2.58 -13.83 3.19
N PHE A 148 -2.68 -13.08 2.10
CA PHE A 148 -3.87 -13.09 1.24
C PHE A 148 -4.15 -14.46 0.59
N ASP A 149 -3.11 -15.26 0.34
CA ASP A 149 -3.23 -16.57 -0.29
C ASP A 149 -3.54 -17.68 0.73
N SER A 150 -3.35 -17.41 2.02
CA SER A 150 -3.48 -18.39 3.11
C SER A 150 -4.75 -18.23 3.94
N LEU A 151 -5.56 -17.18 3.70
CA LEU A 151 -6.79 -16.93 4.44
C LEU A 151 -7.77 -18.09 4.28
N ASP A 152 -8.12 -18.72 5.39
CA ASP A 152 -9.15 -19.75 5.45
C ASP A 152 -10.53 -19.14 5.16
N HIS A 153 -11.30 -19.74 4.25
CA HIS A 153 -12.60 -19.21 3.84
C HIS A 153 -13.63 -19.22 4.96
N ASP A 154 -13.64 -20.26 5.81
CA ASP A 154 -14.57 -20.36 6.94
C ASP A 154 -14.24 -19.32 8.01
N LEU A 155 -12.96 -19.03 8.26
CA LEU A 155 -12.55 -17.95 9.15
C LEU A 155 -13.02 -16.58 8.63
N VAL A 156 -12.85 -16.33 7.34
CA VAL A 156 -13.33 -15.08 6.71
C VAL A 156 -14.84 -14.96 6.86
N VAL A 157 -15.58 -16.03 6.54
CA VAL A 157 -17.05 -16.03 6.63
C VAL A 157 -17.52 -15.83 8.07
N ARG A 158 -16.94 -16.53 9.04
CA ARG A 158 -17.26 -16.33 10.47
C ARG A 158 -16.98 -14.90 10.93
N ALA A 159 -15.87 -14.31 10.51
CA ALA A 159 -15.56 -12.92 10.84
C ALA A 159 -16.59 -11.95 10.23
N VAL A 160 -17.07 -12.21 9.01
CA VAL A 160 -18.13 -11.41 8.38
C VAL A 160 -19.47 -11.62 9.10
N GLU A 161 -19.85 -12.85 9.42
CA GLU A 161 -21.10 -13.21 10.14
C GLU A 161 -21.19 -12.51 11.51
N ALA A 162 -20.07 -12.41 12.22
CA ALA A 162 -20.02 -11.69 13.49
C ALA A 162 -20.28 -10.19 13.36
N ASN A 163 -20.17 -9.62 12.16
CA ASN A 163 -20.24 -8.17 11.94
C ASN A 163 -21.36 -7.71 11.01
N THR A 164 -22.17 -8.61 10.47
CA THR A 164 -23.32 -8.23 9.65
C THR A 164 -24.44 -9.25 9.72
N ALA A 165 -25.66 -8.75 9.82
CA ALA A 165 -26.88 -9.54 9.66
C ALA A 165 -27.38 -9.58 8.19
N ASP A 166 -26.71 -8.87 7.28
CA ASP A 166 -27.13 -8.76 5.89
C ASP A 166 -26.80 -10.05 5.11
N LYS A 167 -27.80 -10.93 4.95
CA LYS A 167 -27.67 -12.23 4.26
C LYS A 167 -27.04 -12.12 2.86
N TRP A 168 -27.31 -11.02 2.15
CA TRP A 168 -26.74 -10.81 0.81
C TRP A 168 -25.24 -10.53 0.85
N VAL A 169 -24.72 -9.88 1.90
CA VAL A 169 -23.28 -9.67 2.09
C VAL A 169 -22.56 -11.01 2.22
N LEU A 170 -23.07 -11.89 3.08
CA LEU A 170 -22.53 -13.24 3.27
C LEU A 170 -22.59 -14.08 1.99
N LEU A 171 -23.74 -14.03 1.29
CA LEU A 171 -23.92 -14.75 0.02
C LEU A 171 -22.83 -14.37 -0.99
N TYR A 172 -22.58 -13.07 -1.17
CA TYR A 172 -21.61 -12.61 -2.17
C TYR A 172 -20.18 -12.79 -1.73
N VAL A 173 -19.85 -12.61 -0.44
CA VAL A 173 -18.51 -12.92 0.08
C VAL A 173 -18.19 -14.39 -0.18
N ARG A 174 -19.08 -15.33 0.15
CA ARG A 174 -18.86 -16.77 -0.14
C ARG A 174 -18.61 -17.04 -1.61
N ARG A 175 -19.42 -16.45 -2.51
CA ARG A 175 -19.27 -16.62 -3.96
C ARG A 175 -17.94 -16.09 -4.49
N TRP A 176 -17.45 -14.95 -3.99
CA TRP A 176 -16.16 -14.40 -4.43
C TRP A 176 -14.96 -15.16 -3.85
N LEU A 177 -15.08 -15.71 -2.67
CA LEU A 177 -14.00 -16.52 -2.09
C LEU A 177 -13.71 -17.77 -2.94
N ILE A 178 -14.76 -18.44 -3.44
CA ILE A 178 -14.64 -19.67 -4.26
C ILE A 178 -14.52 -19.40 -5.77
N ALA A 179 -14.69 -18.13 -6.22
CA ALA A 179 -14.60 -17.82 -7.66
C ALA A 179 -13.23 -18.24 -8.22
N PRO A 180 -13.17 -19.02 -9.31
CA PRO A 180 -11.92 -19.58 -9.80
C PRO A 180 -10.98 -18.52 -10.35
N LEU A 181 -9.69 -18.82 -10.35
CA LEU A 181 -8.64 -18.00 -10.96
C LEU A 181 -8.38 -18.49 -12.39
N GLN A 182 -8.55 -17.64 -13.40
CA GLN A 182 -8.19 -17.95 -14.77
C GLN A 182 -6.73 -17.60 -15.04
N ARG A 183 -5.94 -18.60 -15.38
CA ARG A 183 -4.53 -18.46 -15.76
C ARG A 183 -4.38 -17.89 -17.18
N PRO A 184 -3.18 -17.39 -17.55
CA PRO A 184 -2.93 -16.86 -18.91
C PRO A 184 -3.18 -17.85 -20.04
N ASP A 185 -3.07 -19.16 -19.77
CA ASP A 185 -3.36 -20.25 -20.72
C ASP A 185 -4.86 -20.57 -20.84
N GLY A 186 -5.72 -19.84 -20.10
CA GLY A 186 -7.16 -20.06 -20.07
C GLY A 186 -7.64 -21.10 -19.05
N THR A 187 -6.75 -21.85 -18.41
CA THR A 187 -7.12 -22.85 -17.40
C THR A 187 -7.74 -22.19 -16.16
N LEU A 188 -8.76 -22.85 -15.60
CA LEU A 188 -9.40 -22.41 -14.35
C LEU A 188 -8.80 -23.17 -13.18
N GLN A 189 -8.35 -22.43 -12.20
CA GLN A 189 -7.85 -22.94 -10.93
C GLN A 189 -8.88 -22.64 -9.84
N GLU A 190 -9.48 -23.70 -9.30
CA GLU A 190 -10.38 -23.62 -8.14
C GLU A 190 -9.62 -23.10 -6.91
N ARG A 191 -10.38 -22.50 -5.98
CA ARG A 191 -9.82 -21.96 -4.74
C ARG A 191 -10.58 -22.46 -3.55
N ASP A 192 -9.86 -23.06 -2.63
CA ASP A 192 -10.32 -23.53 -1.31
C ASP A 192 -9.90 -22.60 -0.16
N LYS A 193 -8.97 -21.70 -0.43
CA LYS A 193 -8.44 -20.70 0.51
C LYS A 193 -7.94 -19.45 -0.21
N GLY A 194 -7.69 -18.43 0.59
CA GLY A 194 -7.18 -17.15 0.13
C GLY A 194 -8.22 -16.25 -0.51
N THR A 195 -7.83 -15.00 -0.74
CA THR A 195 -8.63 -14.01 -1.45
C THR A 195 -7.76 -13.29 -2.49
N PRO A 196 -8.28 -12.97 -3.69
CA PRO A 196 -7.46 -12.41 -4.75
C PRO A 196 -6.83 -11.07 -4.35
N GLN A 197 -5.51 -10.97 -4.51
CA GLN A 197 -4.85 -9.67 -4.43
C GLN A 197 -5.28 -8.81 -5.63
N GLY A 198 -6.09 -7.77 -5.38
CA GLY A 198 -6.68 -6.90 -6.39
C GLY A 198 -8.21 -6.90 -6.44
N SER A 199 -8.87 -7.78 -5.67
CA SER A 199 -10.30 -7.73 -5.41
C SER A 199 -10.66 -6.53 -4.54
N ALA A 200 -11.77 -5.84 -4.83
CA ALA A 200 -12.18 -4.65 -4.09
C ALA A 200 -12.65 -4.96 -2.65
N VAL A 201 -13.13 -6.17 -2.39
CA VAL A 201 -13.61 -6.58 -1.05
C VAL A 201 -12.49 -7.20 -0.20
N SER A 202 -11.41 -7.72 -0.80
CA SER A 202 -10.33 -8.40 -0.07
C SER A 202 -9.68 -7.57 1.05
N PRO A 203 -9.47 -6.25 0.90
CA PRO A 203 -8.87 -5.45 1.97
C PRO A 203 -9.70 -5.39 3.25
N VAL A 204 -11.01 -5.22 3.16
CA VAL A 204 -11.89 -5.19 4.35
C VAL A 204 -12.00 -6.56 5.00
N LEU A 205 -12.07 -7.64 4.21
CA LEU A 205 -12.07 -9.02 4.72
C LEU A 205 -10.76 -9.34 5.44
N ALA A 206 -9.63 -8.99 4.86
CA ALA A 206 -8.30 -9.15 5.45
C ALA A 206 -8.16 -8.41 6.78
N ASN A 207 -8.59 -7.14 6.83
CA ASN A 207 -8.59 -6.35 8.06
C ASN A 207 -9.50 -6.96 9.12
N LEU A 208 -10.65 -7.50 8.73
CA LEU A 208 -11.60 -8.10 9.67
C LEU A 208 -11.03 -9.38 10.31
N VAL A 209 -10.38 -10.24 9.51
CA VAL A 209 -9.69 -11.42 10.04
C VAL A 209 -8.57 -11.02 11.00
N LEU A 210 -7.72 -10.05 10.61
CA LEU A 210 -6.61 -9.61 11.45
C LEU A 210 -7.06 -8.85 12.70
N HIS A 211 -8.22 -8.20 12.67
CA HIS A 211 -8.81 -7.62 13.87
C HIS A 211 -9.01 -8.69 14.96
N TYR A 212 -9.57 -9.85 14.63
CA TYR A 212 -9.77 -10.95 15.59
C TYR A 212 -8.50 -11.78 15.85
N ALA A 213 -7.70 -12.00 14.82
CA ALA A 213 -6.51 -12.84 14.90
C ALA A 213 -5.35 -12.17 15.63
N PHE A 214 -5.21 -10.86 15.46
CA PHE A 214 -4.04 -10.08 15.88
C PHE A 214 -4.41 -8.93 16.82
N ASP A 215 -5.28 -8.00 16.40
CA ASP A 215 -5.53 -6.76 17.15
C ASP A 215 -6.13 -7.05 18.53
N MET A 216 -7.28 -7.75 18.59
CA MET A 216 -7.94 -8.13 19.83
C MET A 216 -7.13 -9.12 20.66
N PHE A 217 -6.37 -10.01 20.01
CA PHE A 217 -5.49 -10.94 20.72
C PHE A 217 -4.40 -10.19 21.49
N LEU A 218 -3.73 -9.22 20.85
CA LEU A 218 -2.72 -8.41 21.55
C LEU A 218 -3.32 -7.56 22.65
N GLU A 219 -4.46 -6.94 22.41
CA GLU A 219 -5.16 -6.10 23.42
C GLU A 219 -5.52 -6.92 24.67
N ARG A 220 -5.98 -8.15 24.48
CA ARG A 220 -6.39 -9.02 25.58
C ARG A 220 -5.20 -9.65 26.32
N GLU A 221 -4.25 -10.27 25.59
CA GLU A 221 -3.17 -11.05 26.18
C GLU A 221 -1.95 -10.20 26.57
N PHE A 222 -1.77 -9.04 25.93
CA PHE A 222 -0.63 -8.17 26.14
C PHE A 222 -1.04 -6.68 26.23
N PRO A 223 -1.88 -6.26 27.18
CA PRO A 223 -2.48 -4.93 27.25
C PRO A 223 -1.47 -3.79 27.42
N THR A 224 -0.23 -4.08 27.80
CA THR A 224 0.87 -3.08 27.91
C THR A 224 1.67 -2.92 26.65
N VAL A 225 1.41 -3.71 25.62
CA VAL A 225 2.08 -3.69 24.32
C VAL A 225 1.30 -2.79 23.38
N GLU A 226 2.02 -1.95 22.65
CA GLU A 226 1.45 -1.07 21.62
C GLU A 226 1.90 -1.59 20.25
N PHE A 227 1.09 -1.37 19.20
CA PHE A 227 1.45 -1.79 17.84
C PHE A 227 0.93 -0.80 16.79
N GLU A 228 1.47 -0.85 15.59
CA GLU A 228 0.89 -0.32 14.36
C GLU A 228 0.72 -1.45 13.36
N ARG A 229 -0.46 -1.54 12.76
CA ARG A 229 -0.73 -2.49 11.70
C ARG A 229 -1.20 -1.79 10.43
N TYR A 230 -0.59 -2.10 9.31
CA TYR A 230 -0.99 -1.64 7.99
C TYR A 230 -1.26 -2.86 7.09
N ALA A 231 -2.49 -3.32 7.01
CA ALA A 231 -2.87 -4.62 6.45
C ALA A 231 -2.14 -5.77 7.19
N ASP A 232 -1.33 -6.55 6.49
CA ASP A 232 -0.51 -7.64 7.01
C ASP A 232 0.88 -7.22 7.53
N ASP A 233 1.28 -5.98 7.30
CA ASP A 233 2.54 -5.41 7.79
C ASP A 233 2.32 -4.82 9.20
N ALA A 234 2.99 -5.36 10.22
CA ALA A 234 2.76 -4.96 11.60
C ALA A 234 4.07 -4.79 12.38
N VAL A 235 4.06 -3.79 13.27
CA VAL A 235 5.17 -3.45 14.17
C VAL A 235 4.66 -3.41 15.60
N VAL A 236 5.25 -4.20 16.49
CA VAL A 236 4.86 -4.30 17.90
C VAL A 236 5.95 -3.74 18.79
N HIS A 237 5.61 -2.87 19.73
CA HIS A 237 6.55 -2.16 20.60
C HIS A 237 6.59 -2.77 22.00
N CYS A 238 7.78 -3.15 22.44
CA CYS A 238 8.03 -3.81 23.71
C CYS A 238 9.05 -3.05 24.57
N VAL A 239 8.92 -3.16 25.89
CA VAL A 239 9.87 -2.56 26.83
C VAL A 239 11.16 -3.37 26.93
N THR A 240 11.06 -4.69 26.89
CA THR A 240 12.21 -5.61 27.04
C THR A 240 12.26 -6.62 25.89
N GLU A 241 13.46 -7.15 25.61
CA GLU A 241 13.64 -8.23 24.65
C GLU A 241 12.84 -9.48 25.04
N ARG A 242 12.83 -9.80 26.34
CA ARG A 242 12.04 -10.94 26.88
C ARG A 242 10.56 -10.79 26.55
N GLN A 243 10.01 -9.58 26.68
CA GLN A 243 8.63 -9.30 26.30
C GLN A 243 8.42 -9.50 24.79
N ALA A 244 9.32 -8.98 23.94
CA ALA A 244 9.25 -9.16 22.48
C ALA A 244 9.30 -10.64 22.06
N ARG A 245 10.16 -11.44 22.70
CA ARG A 245 10.23 -12.90 22.49
C ARG A 245 8.92 -13.59 22.87
N LYS A 246 8.38 -13.29 24.07
CA LYS A 246 7.12 -13.85 24.53
C LYS A 246 5.95 -13.50 23.62
N VAL A 247 5.85 -12.24 23.15
CA VAL A 247 4.81 -11.80 22.19
C VAL A 247 4.96 -12.55 20.86
N ARG A 248 6.19 -12.68 20.34
CA ARG A 248 6.44 -13.42 19.10
C ARG A 248 6.00 -14.89 19.21
N GLU A 249 6.35 -15.56 20.28
CA GLU A 249 5.96 -16.96 20.52
C GLU A 249 4.43 -17.11 20.59
N ALA A 250 3.75 -16.27 21.36
CA ALA A 250 2.31 -16.29 21.48
C ALA A 250 1.61 -16.01 20.15
N LEU A 251 2.09 -15.02 19.37
CA LEU A 251 1.56 -14.74 18.02
C LEU A 251 1.83 -15.89 17.06
N THR A 252 2.99 -16.56 17.15
CA THR A 252 3.29 -17.72 16.32
C THR A 252 2.27 -18.84 16.54
N VAL A 253 1.99 -19.16 17.80
CA VAL A 253 0.97 -20.17 18.15
C VAL A 253 -0.41 -19.73 17.68
N ARG A 254 -0.81 -18.50 18.03
CA ARG A 254 -2.14 -17.95 17.67
C ARG A 254 -2.40 -17.93 16.17
N LEU A 255 -1.45 -17.50 15.38
CA LEU A 255 -1.60 -17.45 13.92
C LEU A 255 -1.60 -18.85 13.29
N ALA A 256 -0.80 -19.79 13.83
CA ALA A 256 -0.79 -21.18 13.38
C ALA A 256 -2.16 -21.86 13.61
N GLU A 257 -2.87 -21.60 14.72
CA GLU A 257 -4.24 -22.06 14.98
C GLU A 257 -5.24 -21.60 13.90
N LEU A 258 -4.92 -20.49 13.21
CA LEU A 258 -5.75 -19.89 12.16
C LEU A 258 -5.23 -20.21 10.74
N GLY A 259 -4.29 -21.17 10.62
CA GLY A 259 -3.68 -21.53 9.34
C GLY A 259 -2.75 -20.45 8.75
N LEU A 260 -2.33 -19.48 9.56
CA LEU A 260 -1.41 -18.41 9.17
C LEU A 260 -0.01 -18.66 9.76
N GLU A 261 1.03 -18.20 9.07
CA GLU A 261 2.41 -18.41 9.47
C GLU A 261 3.18 -17.08 9.51
N LEU A 262 3.88 -16.79 10.62
CA LEU A 262 4.87 -15.73 10.64
C LEU A 262 6.06 -16.11 9.77
N HIS A 263 6.52 -15.17 8.92
CA HIS A 263 7.65 -15.43 8.03
C HIS A 263 8.96 -15.53 8.84
N PRO A 264 9.62 -16.71 8.91
CA PRO A 264 10.74 -16.93 9.84
C PRO A 264 11.95 -16.04 9.56
N GLY A 265 12.22 -15.74 8.29
CA GLY A 265 13.38 -14.92 7.91
C GLY A 265 13.12 -13.40 7.89
N LYS A 266 11.87 -12.96 7.98
CA LYS A 266 11.53 -11.52 7.94
C LYS A 266 11.01 -11.00 9.27
N THR A 267 10.42 -11.87 10.10
CA THR A 267 10.02 -11.49 11.46
C THR A 267 11.27 -11.31 12.32
N LYS A 268 11.47 -10.09 12.87
CA LYS A 268 12.70 -9.72 13.58
C LYS A 268 12.38 -9.02 14.89
N ILE A 269 13.22 -9.29 15.90
CA ILE A 269 13.28 -8.50 17.13
C ILE A 269 14.40 -7.48 16.97
N VAL A 270 14.10 -6.21 17.16
CA VAL A 270 14.98 -5.08 16.85
C VAL A 270 15.15 -4.20 18.08
N TYR A 271 16.39 -3.85 18.39
CA TYR A 271 16.71 -2.90 19.45
C TYR A 271 16.72 -1.46 18.91
N CYS A 272 15.95 -0.59 19.54
CA CYS A 272 15.83 0.82 19.14
C CYS A 272 17.00 1.66 19.68
N LYS A 273 18.24 1.36 19.26
CA LYS A 273 19.48 2.00 19.72
C LYS A 273 19.50 3.51 19.44
N ASP A 274 19.79 4.29 20.48
CA ASP A 274 20.00 5.75 20.40
C ASP A 274 21.08 6.22 21.39
N SER A 275 21.24 7.52 21.61
CA SER A 275 22.25 8.07 22.52
C SER A 275 22.05 7.66 23.98
N MET A 276 20.83 7.35 24.41
CA MET A 276 20.51 6.93 25.79
C MET A 276 20.58 5.41 25.92
N ARG A 277 20.25 4.69 24.85
CA ARG A 277 20.21 3.22 24.77
C ARG A 277 21.50 2.70 24.16
N ARG A 278 22.50 2.42 25.02
CA ARG A 278 23.87 2.08 24.61
C ARG A 278 24.14 0.61 24.42
N GLY A 279 23.15 -0.27 24.69
CA GLY A 279 23.30 -1.71 24.50
C GLY A 279 23.77 -2.06 23.08
N GLU A 280 24.57 -3.09 22.96
CA GLU A 280 24.99 -3.63 21.67
C GLU A 280 24.16 -4.87 21.34
N HIS A 281 23.43 -4.78 20.23
CA HIS A 281 22.56 -5.83 19.73
C HIS A 281 22.78 -5.97 18.23
N GLU A 282 22.69 -7.19 17.74
CA GLU A 282 22.94 -7.53 16.34
C GLU A 282 21.94 -6.84 15.39
N THR A 283 20.66 -6.78 15.79
CA THR A 283 19.60 -6.21 14.97
C THR A 283 19.14 -4.86 15.53
N VAL A 284 19.51 -3.78 14.85
CA VAL A 284 19.19 -2.39 15.20
C VAL A 284 18.50 -1.65 14.07
N THR A 285 17.86 -2.38 13.16
CA THR A 285 17.16 -1.78 12.00
C THR A 285 16.00 -2.64 11.54
N PHE A 286 14.90 -1.99 11.18
CA PHE A 286 13.76 -2.62 10.51
C PHE A 286 13.18 -1.69 9.43
N THR A 287 12.33 -2.22 8.56
CA THR A 287 11.68 -1.45 7.49
C THR A 287 10.17 -1.56 7.63
N PHE A 288 9.49 -0.43 7.76
CA PHE A 288 8.04 -0.34 7.81
C PHE A 288 7.54 0.64 6.75
N LEU A 289 6.63 0.23 5.90
CA LEU A 289 6.01 1.04 4.85
C LEU A 289 7.04 1.77 3.96
N GLY A 290 8.14 1.10 3.61
CA GLY A 290 9.20 1.66 2.78
C GLY A 290 10.13 2.66 3.46
N TYR A 291 10.02 2.83 4.77
CA TYR A 291 10.95 3.58 5.61
C TYR A 291 11.82 2.64 6.45
N ALA A 292 13.13 2.86 6.43
CA ALA A 292 14.06 2.19 7.33
C ALA A 292 14.21 2.97 8.64
N PHE A 293 13.84 2.33 9.74
CA PHE A 293 14.04 2.79 11.10
C PHE A 293 15.38 2.29 11.61
N ARG A 294 16.27 3.17 12.02
CA ARG A 294 17.62 2.83 12.51
C ARG A 294 18.26 3.99 13.26
N PRO A 295 19.38 3.77 13.97
CA PRO A 295 20.18 4.85 14.54
C PRO A 295 20.64 5.84 13.45
N ARG A 296 20.40 7.13 13.68
CA ARG A 296 20.77 8.23 12.78
C ARG A 296 21.26 9.43 13.57
N GLN A 297 22.26 10.14 13.03
CA GLN A 297 22.68 11.40 13.57
C GLN A 297 21.57 12.45 13.37
N ALA A 298 21.22 13.12 14.45
CA ALA A 298 20.26 14.21 14.51
C ALA A 298 20.89 15.41 15.20
N LYS A 299 20.46 16.63 14.87
CA LYS A 299 20.85 17.86 15.56
C LYS A 299 19.75 18.26 16.53
N GLY A 300 20.11 18.50 17.77
CA GLY A 300 19.25 19.08 18.79
C GLY A 300 19.03 20.59 18.59
N LYS A 301 18.12 21.17 19.37
CA LYS A 301 17.85 22.63 19.36
C LYS A 301 19.08 23.48 19.67
N ASN A 302 20.03 22.94 20.43
CA ASN A 302 21.31 23.56 20.81
C ASN A 302 22.45 23.18 19.84
N GLU A 303 22.16 22.78 18.64
CA GLU A 303 23.09 22.32 17.57
C GLU A 303 23.95 21.09 17.93
N ARG A 304 23.84 20.54 19.14
CA ARG A 304 24.55 19.32 19.52
C ARG A 304 24.03 18.15 18.73
N THR A 305 24.97 17.35 18.21
CA THR A 305 24.68 16.14 17.47
C THR A 305 24.44 14.98 18.44
N PHE A 306 23.37 14.22 18.23
CA PHE A 306 23.07 13.03 19.01
C PHE A 306 22.54 11.92 18.08
N THR A 307 22.57 10.68 18.54
CA THR A 307 21.99 9.55 17.82
C THR A 307 20.53 9.40 18.22
N SER A 308 19.63 9.41 17.23
CA SER A 308 18.20 9.13 17.39
C SER A 308 17.82 7.90 16.59
N PHE A 309 16.92 7.08 17.11
CA PHE A 309 16.31 6.01 16.33
C PHE A 309 15.20 6.62 15.47
N ALA A 310 15.44 6.75 14.15
CA ALA A 310 14.59 7.56 13.30
C ALA A 310 14.39 6.95 11.89
N PRO A 311 13.18 7.16 11.29
CA PRO A 311 12.88 6.71 9.93
C PRO A 311 13.50 7.62 8.87
N ALA A 312 13.84 7.01 7.73
CA ALA A 312 14.06 7.66 6.44
C ALA A 312 13.74 6.68 5.33
N ILE A 313 13.65 7.14 4.08
CA ILE A 313 13.46 6.25 2.92
C ILE A 313 14.41 5.04 3.01
N SER A 314 13.88 3.83 2.82
CA SER A 314 14.66 2.61 2.93
C SER A 314 15.67 2.48 1.78
N PRO A 315 16.80 1.75 1.98
CA PRO A 315 17.76 1.51 0.92
C PRO A 315 17.15 0.87 -0.33
N GLU A 316 16.21 -0.08 -0.14
CA GLU A 316 15.52 -0.78 -1.21
C GLU A 316 14.63 0.20 -2.01
N ALA A 317 13.84 1.01 -1.31
CA ALA A 317 13.01 2.04 -1.93
C ALA A 317 13.87 3.07 -2.67
N LEU A 318 14.98 3.51 -2.07
CA LEU A 318 15.94 4.44 -2.69
C LEU A 318 16.56 3.85 -3.97
N LYS A 319 16.96 2.57 -3.91
CA LYS A 319 17.50 1.84 -5.08
C LYS A 319 16.46 1.75 -6.21
N ALA A 320 15.24 1.35 -5.89
CA ALA A 320 14.15 1.24 -6.88
C ALA A 320 13.84 2.60 -7.55
N LYS A 321 13.73 3.70 -6.75
CA LYS A 321 13.51 5.05 -7.30
C LYS A 321 14.71 5.52 -8.13
N SER A 322 15.92 5.17 -7.74
CA SER A 322 17.14 5.47 -8.52
C SER A 322 17.15 4.73 -9.86
N GLN A 323 16.67 3.50 -9.91
CA GLN A 323 16.50 2.74 -11.16
C GLN A 323 15.44 3.38 -12.05
N THR A 324 14.32 3.86 -11.49
CA THR A 324 13.30 4.62 -12.21
C THR A 324 13.90 5.87 -12.86
N VAL A 325 14.66 6.68 -12.10
CA VAL A 325 15.36 7.87 -12.64
C VAL A 325 16.31 7.50 -13.78
N ARG A 326 17.07 6.41 -13.66
CA ARG A 326 17.94 5.89 -14.71
C ARG A 326 17.14 5.49 -15.95
N GLY A 327 15.99 4.82 -15.76
CA GLY A 327 15.11 4.36 -16.82
C GLY A 327 14.48 5.49 -17.64
N TRP A 328 14.32 6.68 -17.10
CA TRP A 328 13.82 7.84 -17.84
C TRP A 328 14.74 8.26 -18.99
N ARG A 329 16.02 7.89 -18.95
CA ARG A 329 17.03 8.22 -19.98
C ARG A 329 17.04 9.71 -20.35
N ILE A 330 16.83 10.61 -19.37
CA ILE A 330 16.70 12.06 -19.56
C ILE A 330 17.81 12.60 -20.47
N HIS A 331 19.06 12.20 -20.22
CA HIS A 331 20.24 12.65 -20.99
C HIS A 331 20.21 12.27 -22.47
N MET A 332 19.32 11.35 -22.89
CA MET A 332 19.15 10.95 -24.29
C MET A 332 18.04 11.75 -24.99
N ARG A 333 17.16 12.40 -24.24
CA ARG A 333 16.00 13.15 -24.78
C ARG A 333 16.37 14.56 -25.19
N THR A 334 17.39 14.72 -26.05
CA THR A 334 17.92 16.05 -26.48
C THR A 334 16.94 16.83 -27.34
N SER A 335 15.96 16.19 -27.99
CA SER A 335 14.87 16.86 -28.71
C SER A 335 13.89 17.56 -27.76
N ALA A 336 13.67 17.00 -26.57
CA ALA A 336 12.72 17.56 -25.60
C ALA A 336 13.19 18.91 -25.04
N SER A 337 12.24 19.78 -24.70
CA SER A 337 12.42 21.00 -23.91
C SER A 337 12.46 20.71 -22.40
N LEU A 338 12.94 21.68 -21.60
CA LEU A 338 12.87 21.56 -20.13
C LEU A 338 11.43 21.43 -19.61
N GLY A 339 10.49 22.17 -20.20
CA GLY A 339 9.08 22.10 -19.83
C GLY A 339 8.46 20.72 -20.10
N GLU A 340 8.81 20.06 -21.18
CA GLU A 340 8.36 18.70 -21.50
C GLU A 340 8.97 17.67 -20.54
N LEU A 341 10.25 17.82 -20.21
CA LEU A 341 10.89 16.99 -19.18
C LEU A 341 10.22 17.19 -17.82
N ALA A 342 9.95 18.45 -17.44
CA ALA A 342 9.27 18.76 -16.18
C ALA A 342 7.86 18.15 -16.11
N ARG A 343 7.06 18.25 -17.17
CA ARG A 343 5.72 17.62 -17.24
C ARG A 343 5.77 16.11 -17.04
N THR A 344 6.80 15.46 -17.56
CA THR A 344 6.99 14.00 -17.41
C THR A 344 7.48 13.61 -16.00
N ILE A 345 8.42 14.39 -15.43
CA ILE A 345 9.14 14.04 -14.20
C ILE A 345 8.37 14.48 -12.94
N ASN A 346 7.81 15.70 -12.96
CA ASN A 346 7.22 16.31 -11.78
C ASN A 346 6.13 15.48 -11.10
N PRO A 347 5.16 14.84 -11.78
CA PRO A 347 4.14 14.04 -11.10
C PRO A 347 4.73 12.91 -10.27
N VAL A 348 5.75 12.24 -10.81
CA VAL A 348 6.41 11.11 -10.12
C VAL A 348 7.26 11.60 -8.95
N VAL A 349 8.05 12.66 -9.17
CA VAL A 349 8.94 13.22 -8.14
C VAL A 349 8.11 13.87 -7.02
N ALA A 350 7.01 14.55 -7.34
CA ALA A 350 6.08 15.08 -6.34
C ALA A 350 5.51 13.98 -5.46
N GLY A 351 5.12 12.84 -6.04
CA GLY A 351 4.68 11.67 -5.28
C GLY A 351 5.75 11.15 -4.31
N TRP A 352 7.03 11.11 -4.74
CA TRP A 352 8.12 10.70 -3.85
C TRP A 352 8.38 11.72 -2.73
N ILE A 353 8.32 13.02 -3.03
CA ILE A 353 8.49 14.08 -2.03
C ILE A 353 7.35 14.02 -1.03
N ASN A 354 6.11 13.90 -1.48
CA ASN A 354 4.94 13.82 -0.62
C ASN A 354 4.99 12.59 0.30
N TYR A 355 5.44 11.45 -0.22
CA TYR A 355 5.50 10.23 0.58
C TYR A 355 6.75 10.17 1.47
N TYR A 356 7.95 10.32 0.90
CA TYR A 356 9.22 10.14 1.63
C TYR A 356 9.78 11.42 2.26
N GLY A 357 9.17 12.58 2.01
CA GLY A 357 9.59 13.85 2.59
C GLY A 357 9.15 14.08 4.04
N LEU A 358 8.35 13.16 4.61
CA LEU A 358 7.87 13.27 5.99
C LEU A 358 9.02 13.15 6.99
N PHE A 359 9.94 12.18 6.77
CA PHE A 359 11.09 11.93 7.63
C PHE A 359 12.38 11.78 6.84
N GLY A 360 13.52 12.13 7.48
CA GLY A 360 14.85 11.87 6.92
C GLY A 360 15.12 12.53 5.57
N ARG A 361 14.69 13.79 5.38
CA ARG A 361 14.81 14.55 4.12
C ARG A 361 16.22 14.56 3.54
N GLY A 362 17.27 14.47 4.38
CA GLY A 362 18.66 14.42 3.89
C GLY A 362 18.94 13.22 2.97
N VAL A 363 18.35 12.06 3.28
CA VAL A 363 18.48 10.85 2.45
C VAL A 363 17.69 11.00 1.14
N LEU A 364 16.48 11.55 1.21
CA LEU A 364 15.67 11.84 0.02
C LEU A 364 16.39 12.82 -0.92
N ASN A 365 17.06 13.85 -0.38
CA ASN A 365 17.80 14.82 -1.17
C ASN A 365 18.90 14.19 -2.04
N GLN A 366 19.48 13.06 -1.63
CA GLN A 366 20.43 12.32 -2.47
C GLN A 366 19.77 11.82 -3.76
N LEU A 367 18.53 11.32 -3.67
CA LEU A 367 17.75 10.92 -4.84
C LEU A 367 17.40 12.10 -5.74
N LEU A 368 16.97 13.22 -5.13
CA LEU A 368 16.62 14.44 -5.89
C LEU A 368 17.81 15.06 -6.60
N ARG A 369 18.99 15.07 -5.97
CA ARG A 369 20.26 15.47 -6.64
C ARG A 369 20.61 14.55 -7.80
N ARG A 370 20.28 13.28 -7.74
CA ARG A 370 20.46 12.35 -8.87
C ARG A 370 19.61 12.74 -10.07
N VAL A 371 18.36 13.20 -9.86
CA VAL A 371 17.54 13.78 -10.96
C VAL A 371 18.26 14.95 -11.60
N ASN A 372 18.79 15.90 -10.79
CA ASN A 372 19.55 17.04 -11.27
C ASN A 372 20.80 16.61 -12.06
N THR A 373 21.48 15.55 -11.65
CA THR A 373 22.64 15.02 -12.38
C THR A 373 22.26 14.57 -13.79
N TYR A 374 21.11 13.91 -13.97
CA TYR A 374 20.63 13.55 -15.31
C TYR A 374 20.17 14.77 -16.13
N LEU A 375 19.58 15.79 -15.52
CA LEU A 375 19.26 17.07 -16.16
C LEU A 375 20.54 17.80 -16.58
N THR A 376 21.60 17.79 -15.76
CA THR A 376 22.92 18.32 -16.10
C THR A 376 23.49 17.65 -17.34
N ARG A 377 23.48 16.32 -17.38
CA ARG A 377 23.96 15.55 -18.54
C ARG A 377 23.15 15.87 -19.80
N TRP A 378 21.82 16.01 -19.68
CA TRP A 378 20.94 16.41 -20.77
C TRP A 378 21.33 17.81 -21.31
N ALA A 379 21.43 18.81 -20.43
CA ALA A 379 21.75 20.17 -20.83
C ALA A 379 23.12 20.27 -21.54
N ARG A 380 24.15 19.60 -21.01
CA ARG A 380 25.52 19.55 -21.60
C ARG A 380 25.55 18.83 -22.95
N ARG A 381 24.66 17.85 -23.13
CA ARG A 381 24.54 17.13 -24.41
C ARG A 381 23.80 17.95 -25.46
N LYS A 382 22.70 18.60 -25.04
CA LYS A 382 21.88 19.44 -25.92
C LYS A 382 22.59 20.75 -26.34
N TYR A 383 23.28 21.39 -25.39
CA TYR A 383 23.90 22.70 -25.61
C TYR A 383 25.42 22.63 -25.46
N LYS A 384 26.16 22.61 -26.58
CA LYS A 384 27.63 22.53 -26.59
C LYS A 384 28.29 23.59 -25.71
N ARG A 385 27.71 24.83 -25.64
CA ARG A 385 28.22 25.96 -24.83
C ARG A 385 28.17 25.65 -23.29
N LEU A 386 27.33 24.70 -22.85
CA LEU A 386 27.20 24.33 -21.43
C LEU A 386 28.14 23.18 -21.02
N ARG A 387 29.08 22.76 -21.86
CA ARG A 387 30.06 21.72 -21.49
C ARG A 387 31.03 22.17 -20.41
N SER A 388 31.34 23.50 -20.33
CA SER A 388 32.17 24.09 -19.29
C SER A 388 31.40 24.17 -17.96
N TYR A 389 32.06 23.76 -16.85
CA TYR A 389 31.49 23.86 -15.52
C TYR A 389 31.03 25.27 -15.13
N LYS A 390 31.90 26.26 -15.35
CA LYS A 390 31.62 27.67 -15.02
C LYS A 390 30.39 28.20 -15.77
N ARG A 391 30.28 27.91 -17.05
CA ARG A 391 29.13 28.32 -17.90
C ARG A 391 27.87 27.60 -17.50
N PHE A 392 27.95 26.27 -17.27
CA PHE A 392 26.81 25.47 -16.82
C PHE A 392 26.30 25.95 -15.46
N ARG A 393 27.17 26.14 -14.47
CA ARG A 393 26.80 26.60 -13.13
C ARG A 393 26.06 27.94 -13.19
N LYS A 394 26.58 28.91 -13.95
CA LYS A 394 25.92 30.22 -14.14
C LYS A 394 24.54 30.08 -14.77
N TRP A 395 24.44 29.27 -15.82
CA TRP A 395 23.17 28.99 -16.49
C TRP A 395 22.18 28.26 -15.56
N TRP A 396 22.65 27.25 -14.84
CA TRP A 396 21.83 26.45 -13.90
C TRP A 396 21.26 27.30 -12.77
N THR A 397 22.09 28.10 -12.12
CA THR A 397 21.65 29.01 -11.05
C THR A 397 20.64 30.02 -11.57
N GLY A 398 20.97 30.70 -12.70
CA GLY A 398 20.06 31.67 -13.30
C GLY A 398 18.75 31.08 -13.82
N LEU A 399 18.75 29.80 -14.21
CA LEU A 399 17.51 29.09 -14.57
C LEU A 399 16.63 28.84 -13.33
N ILE A 400 17.20 28.33 -12.22
CA ILE A 400 16.49 28.08 -10.99
C ILE A 400 15.93 29.38 -10.39
N ASP A 401 16.68 30.49 -10.48
CA ASP A 401 16.27 31.78 -9.93
C ASP A 401 15.11 32.39 -10.76
N ARG A 402 15.09 32.19 -12.07
CA ARG A 402 13.98 32.65 -12.93
C ARG A 402 12.73 31.76 -12.85
N GLU A 403 12.94 30.45 -12.74
CA GLU A 403 11.85 29.45 -12.80
C GLU A 403 11.98 28.43 -11.65
N PRO A 404 11.90 28.88 -10.39
CA PRO A 404 12.12 28.02 -9.22
C PRO A 404 11.11 26.87 -9.10
N GLY A 405 9.94 27.03 -9.70
CA GLY A 405 8.86 26.01 -9.74
C GLY A 405 8.90 25.07 -10.94
N LEU A 406 9.84 25.24 -11.88
CA LEU A 406 9.90 24.40 -13.10
C LEU A 406 10.02 22.90 -12.73
N PHE A 407 10.90 22.56 -11.81
CA PHE A 407 10.98 21.23 -11.24
C PHE A 407 10.62 21.25 -9.75
N VAL A 408 9.64 20.45 -9.35
CA VAL A 408 9.09 20.41 -7.98
C VAL A 408 10.14 20.16 -6.90
N HIS A 409 11.24 19.47 -7.22
CA HIS A 409 12.29 19.14 -6.25
C HIS A 409 13.33 20.26 -6.07
N TRP A 410 13.33 21.31 -6.86
CA TRP A 410 14.31 22.41 -6.72
C TRP A 410 14.14 23.20 -5.43
N ASN A 411 12.93 23.21 -4.85
CA ASN A 411 12.69 23.76 -3.53
C ASN A 411 13.41 23.03 -2.39
N LEU A 412 13.74 21.74 -2.60
CA LEU A 412 14.40 20.89 -1.62
C LEU A 412 15.86 20.61 -1.96
N ALA A 413 16.18 20.45 -3.23
CA ALA A 413 17.49 20.04 -3.70
C ALA A 413 17.88 20.78 -5.01
N ARG A 414 18.65 21.86 -4.90
CA ARG A 414 19.15 22.63 -6.03
C ARG A 414 20.49 22.12 -6.58
N GLY A 415 21.22 21.35 -5.77
CA GLY A 415 22.53 20.81 -6.10
C GLY A 415 22.50 19.69 -7.13
N PHE A 416 23.62 19.49 -7.83
CA PHE A 416 23.86 18.41 -8.79
C PHE A 416 25.29 17.89 -8.65
N ASP A 417 25.54 16.65 -9.11
CA ASP A 417 26.88 16.09 -9.20
C ASP A 417 27.44 16.36 -10.59
N TRP A 418 28.60 17.06 -10.63
CA TRP A 418 29.23 17.37 -11.86
C TRP A 418 29.97 16.19 -12.50
N ARG A 419 30.56 15.35 -11.63
CA ARG A 419 31.26 14.13 -12.01
C ARG A 419 30.24 13.01 -12.25
N GLY A 420 29.84 12.81 -13.49
CA GLY A 420 28.90 11.77 -13.85
C GLY A 420 28.74 11.63 -15.35
#